data_dbb49b22dae66e54bb7dbf198bc91fee
#
_entry.id   dbb49b22dae66e54bb7dbf198bc91fee
#
_cell.length_a   1.000
_cell.length_b   1.000
_cell.length_c   1.000
_cell.angle_alpha   90.00
_cell.angle_beta   90.00
_cell.angle_gamma   90.00
#
_symmetry.space_group_name_H-M   'P 1'
#
loop_
_entity.id
_entity.type
_entity.pdbx_description
1 polymer ?
#
loop_
_entity_poly.entity_id
_entity_poly.type
_entity_poly.pdbx_seq_one_letter_code
_entity_poly.pdbx_strand_id
1 'polypeptide(L)'
;QQLVDCSAGFSYGNHGCNGGLMDGAFQYAIDNGMCTESDYPYTSGTTKTGGSCGKCEPSVTISSCVDVTPNNQLHLKEAVSQGPVSIAIEADTKTFQLYKSGVLTGDACGTNLDHGVLIVGYGSESGTDYWLVKNSWSETWGDEGYIKIGRSDSTNDKGVCGIAMQPSYPVV
;
A
#
# COMPACT_ATOMS: atom_id res chain seq x y z
N GLN A 1 0.00 8.18 -11.87
CA GLN A 1 -0.97 8.42 -12.95
C GLN A 1 -1.03 7.25 -13.92
N GLN A 2 0.10 6.66 -14.29
CA GLN A 2 0.17 5.57 -15.26
C GLN A 2 -0.78 4.41 -14.89
N LEU A 3 -0.80 3.97 -13.63
CA LEU A 3 -1.73 2.93 -13.18
C LEU A 3 -3.20 3.36 -13.27
N VAL A 4 -3.51 4.62 -12.92
CA VAL A 4 -4.88 5.15 -13.02
C VAL A 4 -5.38 5.12 -14.45
N ASP A 5 -4.53 5.49 -15.42
CA ASP A 5 -4.92 5.65 -16.82
C ASP A 5 -4.88 4.34 -17.61
N CYS A 6 -3.92 3.45 -17.29
CA CYS A 6 -3.57 2.34 -18.15
C CYS A 6 -3.94 0.96 -17.59
N SER A 7 -4.08 0.80 -16.26
CA SER A 7 -4.41 -0.50 -15.67
C SER A 7 -5.91 -0.71 -15.44
N ALA A 8 -6.73 0.29 -15.80
CA ALA A 8 -8.19 0.16 -15.69
C ALA A 8 -8.76 -0.80 -16.74
N GLY A 9 -9.78 -1.58 -16.36
CA GLY A 9 -10.50 -2.46 -17.24
C GLY A 9 -10.24 -3.94 -17.02
N PHE A 10 -10.66 -4.75 -17.98
CA PHE A 10 -10.77 -6.20 -17.82
C PHE A 10 -9.41 -6.92 -17.65
N SER A 11 -8.33 -6.37 -18.24
CA SER A 11 -7.02 -7.04 -18.25
C SER A 11 -6.35 -7.08 -16.88
N TYR A 12 -6.49 -6.01 -16.09
CA TYR A 12 -5.83 -5.89 -14.79
C TYR A 12 -6.82 -5.75 -13.62
N GLY A 13 -8.12 -5.63 -13.90
CA GLY A 13 -9.16 -5.56 -12.89
C GLY A 13 -9.18 -4.29 -12.04
N ASN A 14 -8.44 -3.27 -12.42
CA ASN A 14 -8.42 -1.98 -11.74
C ASN A 14 -9.47 -1.01 -12.32
N HIS A 15 -9.82 0.03 -11.56
CA HIS A 15 -10.96 0.91 -11.85
C HIS A 15 -10.56 2.40 -11.92
N GLY A 16 -9.30 2.70 -12.28
CA GLY A 16 -8.80 4.07 -12.38
C GLY A 16 -8.91 4.81 -11.05
N CYS A 17 -9.59 5.97 -11.03
CA CYS A 17 -9.80 6.76 -9.80
C CYS A 17 -10.71 6.08 -8.76
N ASN A 18 -11.38 4.98 -9.11
CA ASN A 18 -12.24 4.22 -8.20
C ASN A 18 -11.50 3.07 -7.51
N GLY A 19 -10.18 3.06 -7.56
CA GLY A 19 -9.33 2.09 -6.87
C GLY A 19 -8.96 0.86 -7.71
N GLY A 20 -8.49 -0.17 -7.03
CA GLY A 20 -8.04 -1.42 -7.62
C GLY A 20 -7.31 -2.28 -6.61
N LEU A 21 -6.68 -3.33 -7.10
CA LEU A 21 -5.89 -4.26 -6.29
C LEU A 21 -4.40 -4.16 -6.66
N MET A 22 -3.54 -4.40 -5.68
CA MET A 22 -2.08 -4.38 -5.85
C MET A 22 -1.65 -5.38 -6.92
N ASP A 23 -2.22 -6.58 -6.94
CA ASP A 23 -1.89 -7.64 -7.89
C ASP A 23 -2.15 -7.21 -9.34
N GLY A 24 -3.29 -6.54 -9.59
CA GLY A 24 -3.58 -5.96 -10.90
C GLY A 24 -2.58 -4.87 -11.30
N ALA A 25 -2.11 -4.07 -10.34
CA ALA A 25 -1.08 -3.06 -10.58
C ALA A 25 0.28 -3.70 -10.85
N PHE A 26 0.66 -4.76 -10.12
CA PHE A 26 1.89 -5.49 -10.38
C PHE A 26 1.85 -6.21 -11.73
N GLN A 27 0.73 -6.84 -12.08
CA GLN A 27 0.61 -7.48 -13.40
C GLN A 27 0.75 -6.46 -14.54
N TYR A 28 0.16 -5.27 -14.38
CA TYR A 28 0.38 -4.18 -15.34
C TYR A 28 1.88 -3.81 -15.44
N ALA A 29 2.56 -3.70 -14.30
CA ALA A 29 3.98 -3.33 -14.27
C ALA A 29 4.90 -4.42 -14.85
N ILE A 30 4.54 -5.71 -14.72
CA ILE A 30 5.23 -6.83 -15.37
C ILE A 30 5.10 -6.71 -16.90
N ASP A 31 3.90 -6.47 -17.38
CA ASP A 31 3.61 -6.48 -18.84
C ASP A 31 4.13 -5.23 -19.55
N ASN A 32 4.17 -4.06 -18.86
CA ASN A 32 4.39 -2.76 -19.51
C ASN A 32 5.59 -1.98 -18.94
N GLY A 33 6.08 -2.35 -17.77
CA GLY A 33 7.04 -1.54 -17.00
C GLY A 33 6.41 -0.25 -16.44
N MET A 34 7.21 0.47 -15.65
CA MET A 34 6.78 1.70 -14.98
C MET A 34 7.68 2.87 -15.33
N CYS A 35 7.07 4.03 -15.56
CA CYS A 35 7.76 5.29 -15.80
C CYS A 35 7.97 6.06 -14.50
N THR A 36 8.90 7.02 -14.53
CA THR A 36 9.10 7.92 -13.40
C THR A 36 7.93 8.88 -13.26
N GLU A 37 7.79 9.50 -12.09
CA GLU A 37 6.82 10.58 -11.86
C GLU A 37 7.03 11.77 -12.78
N SER A 38 8.29 12.05 -13.18
CA SER A 38 8.61 13.13 -14.14
C SER A 38 8.14 12.82 -15.55
N ASP A 39 8.16 11.56 -15.97
CA ASP A 39 7.78 11.15 -17.34
C ASP A 39 6.28 10.88 -17.47
N TYR A 40 5.63 10.53 -16.36
CA TYR A 40 4.19 10.29 -16.28
C TYR A 40 3.58 10.86 -14.98
N PRO A 41 3.49 12.20 -14.87
CA PRO A 41 3.15 12.89 -13.63
C PRO A 41 1.71 12.63 -13.17
N TYR A 42 1.51 12.54 -11.84
CA TYR A 42 0.19 12.33 -11.24
C TYR A 42 -0.67 13.60 -11.33
N THR A 43 -1.74 13.55 -12.10
CA THR A 43 -2.67 14.66 -12.36
C THR A 43 -4.07 14.43 -11.79
N SER A 44 -4.48 13.19 -11.62
CA SER A 44 -5.84 12.83 -11.14
C SER A 44 -6.14 13.32 -9.72
N GLY A 45 -5.13 13.57 -8.90
CA GLY A 45 -5.29 14.19 -7.59
C GLY A 45 -5.90 15.59 -7.66
N THR A 46 -5.62 16.34 -8.74
CA THR A 46 -6.17 17.68 -8.98
C THR A 46 -7.42 17.63 -9.87
N THR A 47 -7.37 16.89 -10.98
CA THR A 47 -8.46 16.83 -11.95
C THR A 47 -9.67 16.01 -11.48
N LYS A 48 -9.47 15.11 -10.53
CA LYS A 48 -10.47 14.16 -10.00
C LYS A 48 -11.03 13.20 -11.07
N THR A 49 -10.32 13.07 -12.19
CA THR A 49 -10.68 12.18 -13.31
C THR A 49 -9.45 11.43 -13.79
N GLY A 50 -9.64 10.20 -14.27
CA GLY A 50 -8.61 9.49 -15.02
C GLY A 50 -8.36 10.16 -16.36
N GLY A 51 -7.16 9.98 -16.89
CA GLY A 51 -6.77 10.40 -18.23
C GLY A 51 -6.90 9.27 -19.26
N SER A 52 -6.41 9.53 -20.46
CA SER A 52 -6.17 8.49 -21.46
C SER A 52 -4.79 7.89 -21.24
N CYS A 53 -4.67 6.56 -21.42
CA CYS A 53 -3.38 5.89 -21.30
C CYS A 53 -2.37 6.46 -22.31
N GLY A 54 -1.39 7.17 -21.81
CA GLY A 54 -0.29 7.73 -22.57
C GLY A 54 0.85 6.72 -22.75
N LYS A 55 1.80 7.05 -23.63
CA LYS A 55 3.05 6.29 -23.78
C LYS A 55 4.19 6.99 -23.08
N CYS A 56 5.03 6.24 -22.43
CA CYS A 56 6.32 6.66 -21.90
C CYS A 56 7.30 5.48 -21.99
N GLU A 57 8.59 5.77 -21.96
CA GLU A 57 9.61 4.72 -21.94
C GLU A 57 9.79 4.23 -20.50
N PRO A 58 9.59 2.94 -20.23
CA PRO A 58 9.70 2.40 -18.88
C PRO A 58 11.11 2.59 -18.30
N SER A 59 11.19 3.11 -17.09
CA SER A 59 12.45 3.26 -16.34
C SER A 59 12.70 2.09 -15.40
N VAL A 60 11.64 1.35 -15.05
CA VAL A 60 11.68 0.18 -14.18
C VAL A 60 10.78 -0.91 -14.75
N THR A 61 11.27 -2.15 -14.71
CA THR A 61 10.48 -3.36 -14.98
C THR A 61 10.54 -4.26 -13.76
N ILE A 62 9.50 -5.04 -13.53
CA ILE A 62 9.46 -6.08 -12.52
C ILE A 62 9.25 -7.43 -13.19
N SER A 63 9.82 -8.49 -12.64
CA SER A 63 9.76 -9.84 -13.24
C SER A 63 8.59 -10.65 -12.72
N SER A 64 8.16 -10.41 -11.49
CA SER A 64 7.05 -11.10 -10.83
C SER A 64 6.56 -10.32 -9.61
N CYS A 65 5.55 -10.84 -8.93
CA CYS A 65 5.16 -10.41 -7.59
C CYS A 65 5.02 -11.61 -6.65
N VAL A 66 5.10 -11.36 -5.37
CA VAL A 66 5.01 -12.38 -4.32
C VAL A 66 3.96 -11.96 -3.30
N ASP A 67 3.01 -12.86 -3.05
CA ASP A 67 2.08 -12.73 -1.93
C ASP A 67 2.73 -13.25 -0.65
N VAL A 68 2.74 -12.42 0.37
CA VAL A 68 3.17 -12.84 1.71
C VAL A 68 2.04 -13.65 2.35
N THR A 69 2.38 -14.70 3.08
CA THR A 69 1.38 -15.55 3.76
C THR A 69 0.39 -14.70 4.58
N PRO A 70 -0.90 -14.73 4.26
CA PRO A 70 -1.91 -13.94 4.96
C PRO A 70 -1.97 -14.25 6.45
N ASN A 71 -2.26 -13.22 7.25
CA ASN A 71 -2.37 -13.27 8.70
C ASN A 71 -1.10 -13.75 9.42
N ASN A 72 0.06 -13.61 8.79
CA ASN A 72 1.34 -14.01 9.35
C ASN A 72 2.27 -12.78 9.46
N GLN A 73 2.27 -12.14 10.63
CA GLN A 73 3.08 -10.95 10.86
C GLN A 73 4.59 -11.23 10.90
N LEU A 74 4.99 -12.47 11.21
CA LEU A 74 6.40 -12.87 11.16
C LEU A 74 6.91 -12.93 9.70
N HIS A 75 6.17 -13.57 8.79
CA HIS A 75 6.51 -13.58 7.36
C HIS A 75 6.45 -12.17 6.76
N LEU A 76 5.49 -11.34 7.21
CA LEU A 76 5.42 -9.94 6.80
C LEU A 76 6.67 -9.17 7.23
N LYS A 77 7.18 -9.41 8.44
CA LYS A 77 8.43 -8.79 8.94
C LYS A 77 9.65 -9.24 8.11
N GLU A 78 9.72 -10.52 7.74
CA GLU A 78 10.76 -11.04 6.86
C GLU A 78 10.70 -10.34 5.48
N ALA A 79 9.53 -10.19 4.88
CA ALA A 79 9.35 -9.49 3.62
C ALA A 79 9.76 -8.01 3.73
N VAL A 80 9.29 -7.29 4.76
CA VAL A 80 9.63 -5.86 4.98
C VAL A 80 11.12 -5.65 5.25
N SER A 81 11.83 -6.66 5.77
CA SER A 81 13.29 -6.59 5.94
C SER A 81 14.05 -6.56 4.61
N GLN A 82 13.45 -6.99 3.52
CA GLN A 82 14.02 -6.98 2.17
C GLN A 82 13.64 -5.71 1.38
N GLY A 83 12.51 -5.08 1.70
CA GLY A 83 12.03 -3.88 1.02
C GLY A 83 10.61 -3.54 1.38
N PRO A 84 10.07 -2.44 0.84
CA PRO A 84 8.69 -2.03 1.07
C PRO A 84 7.68 -3.08 0.60
N VAL A 85 6.58 -3.24 1.35
CA VAL A 85 5.51 -4.20 1.07
C VAL A 85 4.18 -3.47 0.94
N SER A 86 3.48 -3.69 -0.17
CA SER A 86 2.12 -3.18 -0.38
C SER A 86 1.13 -3.98 0.47
N ILE A 87 0.21 -3.28 1.11
CA ILE A 87 -0.81 -3.87 1.99
C ILE A 87 -2.16 -3.22 1.78
N ALA A 88 -3.22 -3.92 2.18
CA ALA A 88 -4.54 -3.35 2.34
C ALA A 88 -4.91 -3.28 3.83
N ILE A 89 -5.63 -2.24 4.22
CA ILE A 89 -6.09 -2.00 5.60
C ILE A 89 -7.53 -1.51 5.60
N GLU A 90 -8.19 -1.55 6.78
CA GLU A 90 -9.41 -0.80 7.04
C GLU A 90 -9.03 0.60 7.54
N ALA A 91 -9.39 1.62 6.78
CA ALA A 91 -9.02 3.02 7.03
C ALA A 91 -10.21 3.98 7.18
N ASP A 92 -11.46 3.50 7.10
CA ASP A 92 -12.67 4.31 7.16
C ASP A 92 -13.06 4.72 8.59
N THR A 93 -12.37 4.21 9.62
CA THR A 93 -12.64 4.58 11.02
C THR A 93 -12.15 5.98 11.35
N LYS A 94 -12.87 6.68 12.23
CA LYS A 94 -12.47 8.03 12.71
C LYS A 94 -11.09 8.01 13.38
N THR A 95 -10.77 6.95 14.09
CA THR A 95 -9.49 6.79 14.79
C THR A 95 -8.33 6.79 13.80
N PHE A 96 -8.45 6.07 12.67
CA PHE A 96 -7.46 6.08 11.61
C PHE A 96 -7.43 7.44 10.89
N GLN A 97 -8.58 7.96 10.45
CA GLN A 97 -8.66 9.20 9.68
C GLN A 97 -8.09 10.42 10.42
N LEU A 98 -8.22 10.45 11.75
CA LEU A 98 -7.77 11.54 12.61
C LEU A 98 -6.44 11.27 13.30
N TYR A 99 -5.72 10.21 12.91
CA TYR A 99 -4.42 9.87 13.48
C TYR A 99 -3.43 11.04 13.35
N LYS A 100 -2.60 11.26 14.37
CA LYS A 100 -1.57 12.31 14.41
C LYS A 100 -0.19 11.78 14.79
N SER A 101 -0.10 10.95 15.83
CA SER A 101 1.18 10.45 16.33
C SER A 101 1.01 9.25 17.25
N GLY A 102 2.11 8.61 17.64
CA GLY A 102 2.15 7.44 18.50
C GLY A 102 1.85 6.15 17.75
N VAL A 103 1.76 5.03 18.44
CA VAL A 103 1.46 3.73 17.84
C VAL A 103 -0.04 3.42 17.94
N LEU A 104 -0.70 3.26 16.79
CA LEU A 104 -2.10 2.85 16.72
C LEU A 104 -2.21 1.36 17.07
N THR A 105 -2.89 1.03 18.15
CA THR A 105 -2.99 -0.35 18.68
C THR A 105 -4.42 -0.75 18.99
N GLY A 106 -4.64 -2.03 19.30
CA GLY A 106 -5.93 -2.55 19.72
C GLY A 106 -6.98 -2.52 18.62
N ASP A 107 -8.24 -2.31 19.02
CA ASP A 107 -9.41 -2.30 18.12
C ASP A 107 -9.66 -0.91 17.51
N ALA A 108 -8.60 -0.22 17.11
CA ALA A 108 -8.68 1.12 16.52
C ALA A 108 -9.38 1.14 15.15
N CYS A 109 -9.30 0.05 14.42
CA CYS A 109 -10.05 -0.26 13.21
C CYS A 109 -10.45 -1.74 13.21
N GLY A 110 -11.38 -2.12 12.33
CA GLY A 110 -11.71 -3.52 12.09
C GLY A 110 -10.76 -4.16 11.05
N THR A 111 -11.32 -5.06 10.25
CA THR A 111 -10.58 -5.80 9.22
C THR A 111 -11.34 -5.84 7.89
N ASN A 112 -12.21 -4.87 7.66
CA ASN A 112 -12.93 -4.70 6.39
C ASN A 112 -12.07 -3.84 5.45
N LEU A 113 -11.16 -4.48 4.70
CA LEU A 113 -10.15 -3.81 3.91
C LEU A 113 -10.76 -2.89 2.85
N ASP A 114 -10.39 -1.60 2.87
CA ASP A 114 -10.92 -0.55 2.00
C ASP A 114 -9.85 0.41 1.44
N HIS A 115 -8.59 0.26 1.86
CA HIS A 115 -7.53 1.19 1.50
C HIS A 115 -6.18 0.50 1.28
N GLY A 116 -5.50 0.84 0.18
CA GLY A 116 -4.15 0.37 -0.13
C GLY A 116 -3.09 1.35 0.38
N VAL A 117 -2.07 0.85 1.11
CA VAL A 117 -0.94 1.62 1.64
C VAL A 117 0.35 0.82 1.58
N LEU A 118 1.48 1.40 2.00
CA LEU A 118 2.80 0.81 1.86
C LEU A 118 3.50 0.70 3.22
N ILE A 119 3.85 -0.51 3.65
CA ILE A 119 4.80 -0.67 4.76
C ILE A 119 6.20 -0.34 4.25
N VAL A 120 6.89 0.58 4.90
CA VAL A 120 8.25 1.00 4.56
C VAL A 120 9.28 0.60 5.60
N GLY A 121 8.85 0.04 6.73
CA GLY A 121 9.72 -0.40 7.80
C GLY A 121 8.97 -0.83 9.04
N TYR A 122 9.70 -1.09 10.10
CA TYR A 122 9.16 -1.42 11.41
C TYR A 122 10.13 -0.96 12.52
N GLY A 123 9.63 -0.87 13.74
CA GLY A 123 10.42 -0.46 14.89
C GLY A 123 9.69 -0.73 16.19
N SER A 124 10.20 -0.09 17.26
CA SER A 124 9.60 -0.10 18.59
C SER A 124 9.63 1.29 19.20
N GLU A 125 8.53 1.74 19.78
CA GLU A 125 8.40 3.02 20.45
C GLU A 125 7.77 2.81 21.83
N SER A 126 8.47 3.25 22.87
CA SER A 126 8.03 3.11 24.27
C SER A 126 7.61 1.67 24.65
N GLY A 127 8.31 0.67 24.11
CA GLY A 127 8.03 -0.75 24.36
C GLY A 127 6.91 -1.35 23.53
N THR A 128 6.35 -0.59 22.57
CA THR A 128 5.33 -1.06 21.62
C THR A 128 5.96 -1.21 20.24
N ASP A 129 5.93 -2.41 19.71
CA ASP A 129 6.40 -2.69 18.35
C ASP A 129 5.39 -2.17 17.33
N TYR A 130 5.90 -1.66 16.18
CA TYR A 130 5.05 -1.09 15.13
C TYR A 130 5.55 -1.39 13.72
N TRP A 131 4.62 -1.30 12.77
CA TRP A 131 4.86 -1.12 11.35
C TRP A 131 4.88 0.38 11.02
N LEU A 132 5.89 0.84 10.29
CA LEU A 132 5.89 2.19 9.71
C LEU A 132 5.23 2.13 8.33
N VAL A 133 4.10 2.79 8.20
CA VAL A 133 3.25 2.75 7.02
C VAL A 133 3.19 4.11 6.37
N LYS A 134 3.51 4.19 5.07
CA LYS A 134 3.33 5.37 4.23
C LYS A 134 1.91 5.40 3.67
N ASN A 135 1.17 6.47 3.96
CA ASN A 135 -0.16 6.71 3.41
C ASN A 135 -0.08 7.60 2.14
N SER A 136 -1.21 7.76 1.43
CA SER A 136 -1.35 8.59 0.24
C SER A 136 -2.28 9.80 0.44
N TRP A 137 -2.46 10.27 1.69
CA TRP A 137 -3.36 11.39 2.05
C TRP A 137 -2.62 12.70 2.31
N SER A 138 -1.49 12.93 1.63
CA SER A 138 -0.55 14.05 1.78
C SER A 138 0.26 14.03 3.09
N GLU A 139 1.34 14.80 3.11
CA GLU A 139 2.22 14.96 4.28
C GLU A 139 1.56 15.73 5.45
N THR A 140 0.39 16.35 5.23
CA THR A 140 -0.37 17.02 6.28
C THR A 140 -1.22 16.07 7.11
N TRP A 141 -1.40 14.81 6.67
CA TRP A 141 -2.08 13.76 7.42
C TRP A 141 -1.09 12.97 8.27
N GLY A 142 -1.53 12.55 9.45
CA GLY A 142 -0.74 11.70 10.33
C GLY A 142 0.57 12.35 10.81
N ASP A 143 1.62 11.56 10.84
CA ASP A 143 2.99 11.99 11.15
C ASP A 143 3.75 12.16 9.82
N GLU A 144 3.69 13.36 9.25
CA GLU A 144 4.29 13.70 7.94
C GLU A 144 3.87 12.74 6.79
N GLY A 145 2.60 12.31 6.78
CA GLY A 145 2.07 11.36 5.80
C GLY A 145 2.22 9.89 6.19
N TYR A 146 2.78 9.59 7.36
CA TYR A 146 2.99 8.25 7.88
C TYR A 146 2.11 7.93 9.07
N ILE A 147 1.99 6.65 9.37
CA ILE A 147 1.34 6.11 10.56
C ILE A 147 2.15 4.94 11.11
N LYS A 148 2.24 4.85 12.43
CA LYS A 148 2.76 3.68 13.14
C LYS A 148 1.59 2.80 13.55
N ILE A 149 1.53 1.57 13.05
CA ILE A 149 0.48 0.58 13.35
C ILE A 149 1.10 -0.54 14.18
N GLY A 150 0.45 -0.92 15.27
CA GLY A 150 0.93 -1.95 16.17
C GLY A 150 1.26 -3.26 15.47
N ARG A 151 2.42 -3.85 15.83
CA ARG A 151 2.96 -5.07 15.26
C ARG A 151 3.06 -6.17 16.32
N SER A 152 2.82 -7.39 15.91
CA SER A 152 3.17 -8.60 16.65
C SER A 152 4.13 -9.47 15.83
N ASP A 153 4.69 -10.52 16.46
CA ASP A 153 5.43 -11.57 15.75
C ASP A 153 4.57 -12.86 15.62
N SER A 154 3.25 -12.72 15.62
CA SER A 154 2.29 -13.81 15.49
C SER A 154 2.27 -14.39 14.07
N THR A 155 2.13 -15.71 13.97
CA THR A 155 1.97 -16.43 12.70
C THR A 155 0.49 -16.67 12.32
N ASN A 156 -0.45 -16.21 13.15
CA ASN A 156 -1.90 -16.31 12.90
C ASN A 156 -2.62 -15.11 13.50
N ASP A 157 -2.40 -13.95 12.90
CA ASP A 157 -2.95 -12.66 13.35
C ASP A 157 -3.11 -11.72 12.16
N LYS A 158 -4.33 -11.25 11.94
CA LYS A 158 -4.65 -10.26 10.90
C LYS A 158 -3.93 -8.93 11.09
N GLY A 159 -3.47 -8.66 12.31
CA GLY A 159 -2.89 -7.38 12.71
C GLY A 159 -3.92 -6.26 12.86
N VAL A 160 -3.49 -5.18 13.48
CA VAL A 160 -4.30 -3.96 13.64
C VAL A 160 -4.71 -3.43 12.26
N CYS A 161 -5.99 -3.09 12.09
CA CYS A 161 -6.58 -2.65 10.81
C CYS A 161 -6.50 -3.69 9.67
N GLY A 162 -6.23 -4.97 9.96
CA GLY A 162 -6.10 -6.02 8.96
C GLY A 162 -4.78 -6.01 8.19
N ILE A 163 -3.75 -5.35 8.69
CA ILE A 163 -2.48 -5.06 8.01
C ILE A 163 -1.77 -6.30 7.42
N ALA A 164 -1.96 -7.48 8.00
CA ALA A 164 -1.34 -8.72 7.55
C ALA A 164 -2.24 -9.59 6.66
N MET A 165 -3.41 -9.09 6.21
CA MET A 165 -4.37 -9.91 5.48
C MET A 165 -4.04 -10.06 3.99
N GLN A 166 -3.49 -9.03 3.34
CA GLN A 166 -3.21 -9.02 1.89
C GLN A 166 -1.88 -8.30 1.59
N PRO A 167 -0.76 -8.77 2.12
CA PRO A 167 0.54 -8.15 1.81
C PRO A 167 1.14 -8.79 0.55
N SER A 168 1.71 -7.94 -0.32
CA SER A 168 2.39 -8.37 -1.53
C SER A 168 3.51 -7.39 -1.92
N TYR A 169 4.51 -7.88 -2.68
CA TYR A 169 5.61 -7.05 -3.14
C TYR A 169 6.12 -7.48 -4.52
N PRO A 170 6.65 -6.53 -5.32
CA PRO A 170 7.23 -6.84 -6.62
C PRO A 170 8.63 -7.42 -6.50
N VAL A 171 9.02 -8.22 -7.48
CA VAL A 171 10.39 -8.73 -7.68
C VAL A 171 10.96 -8.06 -8.93
N VAL A 172 12.11 -7.42 -8.80
CA VAL A 172 12.84 -6.75 -9.88
C VAL A 172 13.73 -7.74 -10.63
#